data_60d9cc23265f22dbaf726ccc826115c1
#
_entry.id   60d9cc23265f22dbaf726ccc826115c1
#
_cell.length_a   1.000
_cell.length_b   1.000
_cell.length_c   1.000
_cell.angle_alpha   90.00
_cell.angle_beta   90.00
_cell.angle_gamma   90.00
#
_symmetry.space_group_name_H-M   'P 1'
#
loop_
_entity.id
_entity.type
_entity.pdbx_description
1 polymer ?
#
loop_
_entity_poly.entity_id
_entity_poly.type
_entity_poly.pdbx_seq_one_letter_code
_entity_poly.pdbx_strand_id
1 'polypeptide(L)'
;MQTAHHIFKQELSAFFENLKPTDLVRISDFYSTNASFKDPFNEVVGCRAIQHIFQHMFETLDNPRFLVTHQVFEDYQAFMCWDFLFSLKDSPKTAFVVKGCTHLLFEQDPNGTIKIKAHRDYWDPAEEIYEKIPVIGLFFRWLKKRSSAPLDH
;
A
#
# COMPACT_ATOMS: atom_id res chain seq x y z
N MET A 1 -25.96 -2.92 -11.27
CA MET A 1 -25.15 -2.30 -10.17
C MET A 1 -24.45 -3.34 -9.31
N GLN A 2 -25.11 -4.34 -8.76
CA GLN A 2 -24.46 -5.37 -7.92
C GLN A 2 -23.32 -6.14 -8.64
N THR A 3 -23.45 -6.41 -9.92
CA THR A 3 -22.47 -7.17 -10.70
C THR A 3 -21.16 -6.39 -10.90
N ALA A 4 -21.23 -5.08 -11.18
CA ALA A 4 -20.05 -4.23 -11.36
C ALA A 4 -19.25 -4.07 -10.07
N HIS A 5 -19.91 -3.91 -8.93
CA HIS A 5 -19.28 -3.87 -7.62
C HIS A 5 -18.58 -5.21 -7.28
N HIS A 6 -19.21 -6.33 -7.62
CA HIS A 6 -18.61 -7.64 -7.36
C HIS A 6 -17.35 -7.87 -8.18
N ILE A 7 -17.38 -7.54 -9.47
CA ILE A 7 -16.22 -7.65 -10.37
C ILE A 7 -15.09 -6.75 -9.87
N PHE A 8 -15.37 -5.48 -9.56
CA PHE A 8 -14.36 -4.55 -9.03
C PHE A 8 -13.67 -5.08 -7.76
N LYS A 9 -14.45 -5.65 -6.82
CA LYS A 9 -13.91 -6.23 -5.58
C LYS A 9 -12.93 -7.36 -5.85
N GLN A 10 -13.25 -8.25 -6.78
CA GLN A 10 -12.38 -9.36 -7.16
C GLN A 10 -11.11 -8.87 -7.88
N GLU A 11 -11.26 -7.94 -8.81
CA GLU A 11 -10.14 -7.37 -9.56
C GLU A 11 -9.19 -6.59 -8.65
N LEU A 12 -9.72 -5.86 -7.68
CA LEU A 12 -8.92 -5.08 -6.74
C LEU A 12 -8.04 -5.98 -5.85
N SER A 13 -8.62 -7.03 -5.28
CA SER A 13 -7.86 -7.99 -4.46
C SER A 13 -6.79 -8.69 -5.29
N ALA A 14 -7.16 -9.18 -6.48
CA ALA A 14 -6.22 -9.81 -7.39
C ALA A 14 -5.10 -8.86 -7.85
N PHE A 15 -5.41 -7.58 -8.05
CA PHE A 15 -4.41 -6.56 -8.39
C PHE A 15 -3.35 -6.44 -7.29
N PHE A 16 -3.74 -6.28 -6.03
CA PHE A 16 -2.77 -6.16 -4.94
C PHE A 16 -1.98 -7.45 -4.69
N GLU A 17 -2.61 -8.62 -4.76
CA GLU A 17 -1.93 -9.90 -4.54
C GLU A 17 -0.93 -10.26 -5.64
N ASN A 18 -1.19 -9.83 -6.87
CA ASN A 18 -0.35 -10.13 -8.03
C ASN A 18 0.48 -8.93 -8.50
N LEU A 19 0.53 -7.85 -7.72
CA LEU A 19 1.19 -6.61 -8.09
C LEU A 19 2.68 -6.82 -8.41
N LYS A 20 3.09 -6.36 -9.59
CA LYS A 20 4.47 -6.37 -10.08
C LYS A 20 4.88 -4.96 -10.49
N PRO A 21 6.18 -4.67 -10.61
CA PRO A 21 6.65 -3.36 -11.10
C PRO A 21 6.02 -2.94 -12.44
N THR A 22 5.77 -3.89 -13.34
CA THR A 22 5.13 -3.65 -14.64
C THR A 22 3.65 -3.26 -14.55
N ASP A 23 2.99 -3.58 -13.43
CA ASP A 23 1.57 -3.30 -13.23
C ASP A 23 1.32 -1.91 -12.63
N LEU A 24 2.37 -1.18 -12.24
CA LEU A 24 2.25 0.12 -11.59
C LEU A 24 1.60 1.18 -12.50
N VAL A 25 1.69 1.02 -13.81
CA VAL A 25 0.97 1.87 -14.78
C VAL A 25 -0.55 1.73 -14.65
N ARG A 26 -1.04 0.62 -14.11
CA ARG A 26 -2.47 0.32 -13.90
C ARG A 26 -3.03 0.88 -12.59
N ILE A 27 -2.22 1.55 -11.78
CA ILE A 27 -2.72 2.21 -10.55
C ILE A 27 -3.87 3.18 -10.88
N SER A 28 -3.79 3.89 -12.00
CA SER A 28 -4.87 4.76 -12.48
C SER A 28 -6.17 4.03 -12.86
N ASP A 29 -6.13 2.71 -13.06
CA ASP A 29 -7.34 1.91 -13.29
C ASP A 29 -8.16 1.77 -12.00
N PHE A 30 -7.49 1.76 -10.85
CA PHE A 30 -8.08 1.54 -9.54
C PHE A 30 -8.24 2.81 -8.70
N TYR A 31 -7.35 3.80 -8.86
CA TYR A 31 -7.34 5.02 -8.05
C TYR A 31 -7.90 6.21 -8.80
N SER A 32 -8.65 7.05 -8.10
CA SER A 32 -9.02 8.37 -8.60
C SER A 32 -7.80 9.26 -8.81
N THR A 33 -7.86 10.19 -9.73
CA THR A 33 -6.76 11.10 -10.04
C THR A 33 -6.20 11.80 -8.81
N ASN A 34 -7.09 12.21 -7.90
CA ASN A 34 -6.77 12.92 -6.65
C ASN A 34 -6.91 12.03 -5.41
N ALA A 35 -6.77 10.71 -5.57
CA ALA A 35 -6.85 9.78 -4.45
C ALA A 35 -5.81 10.11 -3.37
N SER A 36 -6.21 10.00 -2.11
CA SER A 36 -5.29 10.11 -0.97
C SER A 36 -4.75 8.74 -0.59
N PHE A 37 -3.50 8.69 -0.19
CA PHE A 37 -2.85 7.51 0.35
C PHE A 37 -2.13 7.88 1.64
N LYS A 38 -2.31 7.06 2.67
CA LYS A 38 -1.59 7.20 3.94
C LYS A 38 -1.20 5.85 4.49
N ASP A 39 0.05 5.72 4.86
CA ASP A 39 0.59 4.63 5.68
C ASP A 39 1.37 5.21 6.88
N PRO A 40 1.99 4.40 7.76
CA PRO A 40 2.77 4.91 8.88
C PRO A 40 3.94 5.83 8.51
N PHE A 41 4.41 5.81 7.26
CA PHE A 41 5.59 6.56 6.80
C PHE A 41 5.27 7.63 5.76
N ASN A 42 4.17 7.46 5.01
CA ASN A 42 3.83 8.28 3.86
C ASN A 42 2.44 8.88 3.98
N GLU A 43 2.29 10.09 3.47
CA GLU A 43 0.99 10.73 3.26
C GLU A 43 1.07 11.55 1.98
N VAL A 44 0.35 11.12 0.95
CA VAL A 44 0.39 11.71 -0.38
C VAL A 44 -0.98 11.81 -1.01
N VAL A 45 -1.09 12.62 -2.05
CA VAL A 45 -2.30 12.78 -2.88
C VAL A 45 -1.94 12.65 -4.35
N GLY A 46 -2.74 11.90 -5.08
CA GLY A 46 -2.65 11.71 -6.52
C GLY A 46 -2.04 10.37 -6.95
N CYS A 47 -2.58 9.81 -8.04
CA CYS A 47 -2.15 8.52 -8.58
C CYS A 47 -0.66 8.42 -8.84
N ARG A 48 -0.03 9.49 -9.33
CA ARG A 48 1.42 9.50 -9.61
C ARG A 48 2.25 9.36 -8.33
N ALA A 49 1.85 10.04 -7.26
CA ALA A 49 2.52 9.94 -5.97
C ALA A 49 2.34 8.55 -5.34
N ILE A 50 1.14 7.98 -5.46
CA ILE A 50 0.85 6.61 -5.01
C ILE A 50 1.68 5.59 -5.79
N GLN A 51 1.74 5.72 -7.12
CA GLN A 51 2.58 4.88 -7.98
C GLN A 51 4.05 4.92 -7.54
N HIS A 52 4.54 6.10 -7.17
CA HIS A 52 5.92 6.29 -6.71
C HIS A 52 6.21 5.55 -5.40
N ILE A 53 5.25 5.50 -4.47
CA ILE A 53 5.37 4.72 -3.22
C ILE A 53 5.54 3.23 -3.51
N PHE A 54 4.70 2.65 -4.36
CA PHE A 54 4.83 1.25 -4.75
C PHE A 54 6.10 0.96 -5.55
N GLN A 55 6.51 1.87 -6.42
CA GLN A 55 7.78 1.77 -7.14
C GLN A 55 8.96 1.71 -6.16
N HIS A 56 9.00 2.62 -5.19
CA HIS A 56 10.04 2.65 -4.17
C HIS A 56 10.09 1.35 -3.34
N MET A 57 8.93 0.78 -3.02
CA MET A 57 8.84 -0.53 -2.36
C MET A 57 9.54 -1.62 -3.17
N PHE A 58 9.29 -1.72 -4.48
CA PHE A 58 9.95 -2.70 -5.35
C PHE A 58 11.43 -2.43 -5.56
N GLU A 59 11.86 -1.17 -5.51
CA GLU A 59 13.27 -0.79 -5.64
C GLU A 59 14.08 -1.12 -4.39
N THR A 60 13.46 -1.07 -3.21
CA THR A 60 14.16 -1.19 -1.92
C THR A 60 14.07 -2.58 -1.30
N LEU A 61 13.00 -3.31 -1.58
CA LEU A 61 12.76 -4.63 -1.01
C LEU A 61 12.99 -5.73 -2.05
N ASP A 62 13.29 -6.92 -1.55
CA ASP A 62 13.41 -8.13 -2.36
C ASP A 62 12.11 -8.93 -2.28
N ASN A 63 11.54 -9.25 -3.45
CA ASN A 63 10.31 -10.02 -3.61
C ASN A 63 9.13 -9.57 -2.72
N PRO A 64 8.81 -8.25 -2.65
CA PRO A 64 7.67 -7.78 -1.87
C PRO A 64 6.35 -8.26 -2.48
N ARG A 65 5.47 -8.79 -1.63
CA ARG A 65 4.15 -9.28 -2.07
C ARG A 65 3.14 -9.19 -0.95
N PHE A 66 1.89 -8.95 -1.30
CA PHE A 66 0.75 -8.96 -0.39
C PHE A 66 -0.03 -10.26 -0.51
N LEU A 67 -0.46 -10.78 0.63
CA LEU A 67 -1.42 -11.87 0.72
C LEU A 67 -2.65 -11.34 1.46
N VAL A 68 -3.77 -11.19 0.77
CA VAL A 68 -5.04 -10.76 1.38
C VAL A 68 -5.63 -11.92 2.18
N THR A 69 -5.69 -11.77 3.49
CA THR A 69 -6.16 -12.83 4.40
C THR A 69 -7.66 -12.74 4.68
N HIS A 70 -8.18 -11.52 4.82
CA HIS A 70 -9.61 -11.25 5.04
C HIS A 70 -10.00 -9.95 4.37
N GLN A 71 -11.26 -9.85 3.97
CA GLN A 71 -11.80 -8.63 3.40
C GLN A 71 -13.30 -8.50 3.65
N VAL A 72 -13.70 -7.26 3.93
CA VAL A 72 -15.09 -6.87 4.07
C VAL A 72 -15.33 -5.67 3.17
N PHE A 73 -16.37 -5.75 2.36
CA PHE A 73 -16.78 -4.68 1.47
C PHE A 73 -18.19 -4.22 1.80
N GLU A 74 -18.34 -2.92 1.92
CA GLU A 74 -19.62 -2.22 1.88
C GLU A 74 -19.72 -1.41 0.58
N ASP A 75 -20.81 -0.67 0.38
CA ASP A 75 -21.07 0.00 -0.91
C ASP A 75 -19.96 0.98 -1.31
N TYR A 76 -19.44 1.76 -0.35
CA TYR A 76 -18.46 2.81 -0.62
C TYR A 76 -17.16 2.66 0.17
N GLN A 77 -16.94 1.52 0.81
CA GLN A 77 -15.73 1.26 1.57
C GLN A 77 -15.38 -0.23 1.62
N ALA A 78 -14.11 -0.48 1.92
CA ALA A 78 -13.62 -1.82 2.20
C ALA A 78 -12.59 -1.82 3.32
N PHE A 79 -12.51 -2.92 4.04
CA PHE A 79 -11.39 -3.27 4.91
C PHE A 79 -10.75 -4.55 4.40
N MET A 80 -9.44 -4.52 4.22
CA MET A 80 -8.66 -5.64 3.72
C MET A 80 -7.51 -5.91 4.68
N CYS A 81 -7.54 -7.06 5.37
CA CYS A 81 -6.40 -7.53 6.17
C CYS A 81 -5.45 -8.29 5.27
N TRP A 82 -4.15 -8.08 5.48
CA TRP A 82 -3.11 -8.67 4.65
C TRP A 82 -1.85 -9.01 5.44
N ASP A 83 -1.13 -9.99 4.93
CA ASP A 83 0.26 -10.25 5.26
C ASP A 83 1.13 -9.69 4.13
N PHE A 84 2.08 -8.83 4.47
CA PHE A 84 3.07 -8.30 3.56
C PHE A 84 4.38 -9.06 3.76
N LEU A 85 4.78 -9.80 2.75
CA LEU A 85 5.96 -10.65 2.76
C LEU A 85 7.06 -10.02 1.92
N PHE A 86 8.25 -9.95 2.45
CA PHE A 86 9.41 -9.43 1.74
C PHE A 86 10.72 -9.93 2.35
N SER A 87 11.82 -9.70 1.67
CA SER A 87 13.18 -9.80 2.19
C SER A 87 13.91 -8.48 1.96
N LEU A 88 15.05 -8.30 2.62
CA LEU A 88 15.95 -7.20 2.31
C LEU A 88 16.91 -7.62 1.19
N LYS A 89 17.28 -6.70 0.30
CA LYS A 89 18.17 -6.99 -0.84
C LYS A 89 19.57 -7.45 -0.42
N ASP A 90 20.03 -6.96 0.73
CA ASP A 90 21.31 -7.37 1.34
C ASP A 90 21.20 -8.66 2.18
N SER A 91 19.97 -9.09 2.48
CA SER A 91 19.67 -10.32 3.24
C SER A 91 18.50 -11.10 2.61
N PRO A 92 18.62 -11.58 1.36
CA PRO A 92 17.49 -12.16 0.62
C PRO A 92 17.00 -13.50 1.18
N LYS A 93 17.79 -14.13 2.05
CA LYS A 93 17.42 -15.41 2.71
C LYS A 93 16.56 -15.21 3.97
N THR A 94 16.44 -13.98 4.47
CA THR A 94 15.65 -13.66 5.66
C THR A 94 14.30 -13.10 5.23
N ALA A 95 13.26 -13.90 5.40
CA ALA A 95 11.88 -13.48 5.09
C ALA A 95 11.27 -12.71 6.27
N PHE A 96 10.60 -11.62 5.96
CA PHE A 96 9.83 -10.81 6.90
C PHE A 96 8.35 -10.91 6.57
N VAL A 97 7.51 -10.87 7.58
CA VAL A 97 6.05 -10.78 7.45
C VAL A 97 5.57 -9.63 8.30
N VAL A 98 4.93 -8.67 7.68
CA VAL A 98 4.24 -7.56 8.34
C VAL A 98 2.74 -7.76 8.19
N LYS A 99 2.00 -7.70 9.28
CA LYS A 99 0.55 -7.82 9.28
C LYS A 99 -0.09 -6.45 9.34
N GLY A 100 -1.07 -6.23 8.50
CA GLY A 100 -1.75 -4.95 8.45
C GLY A 100 -3.18 -5.05 7.94
N CYS A 101 -3.82 -3.90 7.94
CA CYS A 101 -5.16 -3.72 7.41
C CYS A 101 -5.24 -2.42 6.63
N THR A 102 -5.86 -2.45 5.47
CA THR A 102 -6.15 -1.28 4.66
C THR A 102 -7.63 -0.91 4.77
N HIS A 103 -7.92 0.36 5.01
CA HIS A 103 -9.22 0.95 4.83
C HIS A 103 -9.27 1.70 3.51
N LEU A 104 -10.19 1.33 2.64
CA LEU A 104 -10.43 1.96 1.34
C LEU A 104 -11.78 2.67 1.34
N LEU A 105 -11.80 3.90 0.81
CA LEU A 105 -13.02 4.61 0.45
C LEU A 105 -13.13 4.67 -1.06
N PHE A 106 -14.32 4.45 -1.59
CA PHE A 106 -14.60 4.45 -3.02
C PHE A 106 -15.42 5.65 -3.44
N GLU A 107 -15.27 6.03 -4.70
CA GLU A 107 -16.16 6.98 -5.39
C GLU A 107 -16.42 6.46 -6.82
N GLN A 108 -17.46 6.99 -7.44
CA GLN A 108 -17.70 6.79 -8.86
C GLN A 108 -17.15 7.98 -9.64
N ASP A 109 -16.40 7.71 -10.70
CA ASP A 109 -16.00 8.74 -11.65
C ASP A 109 -17.21 9.18 -12.52
N PRO A 110 -17.08 10.25 -13.33
CA PRO A 110 -18.17 10.71 -14.19
C PRO A 110 -18.71 9.67 -15.18
N ASN A 111 -17.93 8.63 -15.48
CA ASN A 111 -18.32 7.53 -16.36
C ASN A 111 -18.98 6.37 -15.59
N GLY A 112 -19.16 6.51 -14.28
CA GLY A 112 -19.73 5.48 -13.41
C GLY A 112 -18.76 4.38 -12.99
N THR A 113 -17.46 4.54 -13.29
CA THR A 113 -16.42 3.59 -12.88
C THR A 113 -16.08 3.80 -11.40
N ILE A 114 -15.98 2.70 -10.65
CA ILE A 114 -15.64 2.74 -9.24
C ILE A 114 -14.13 2.90 -9.11
N LYS A 115 -13.71 3.86 -8.27
CA LYS A 115 -12.30 4.19 -8.00
C LYS A 115 -12.06 4.31 -6.50
N ILE A 116 -10.83 4.02 -6.08
CA ILE A 116 -10.35 4.31 -4.74
C ILE A 116 -10.13 5.82 -4.63
N LYS A 117 -10.86 6.45 -3.72
CA LYS A 117 -10.75 7.85 -3.35
C LYS A 117 -9.76 8.08 -2.23
N ALA A 118 -9.73 7.16 -1.25
CA ALA A 118 -8.81 7.20 -0.12
C ALA A 118 -8.35 5.78 0.23
N HIS A 119 -7.07 5.66 0.50
CA HIS A 119 -6.40 4.43 0.92
C HIS A 119 -5.63 4.71 2.21
N ARG A 120 -5.95 4.00 3.27
CA ARG A 120 -5.22 4.11 4.52
C ARG A 120 -4.78 2.75 5.04
N ASP A 121 -3.46 2.58 5.18
CA ASP A 121 -2.86 1.40 5.79
C ASP A 121 -2.67 1.60 7.29
N TYR A 122 -3.05 0.58 8.05
CA TYR A 122 -2.87 0.48 9.49
C TYR A 122 -2.01 -0.74 9.80
N TRP A 123 -0.81 -0.51 10.27
CA TRP A 123 0.07 -1.53 10.81
C TRP A 123 1.02 -0.89 11.81
N ASP A 124 1.51 -1.68 12.76
CA ASP A 124 2.39 -1.19 13.81
C ASP A 124 3.87 -1.43 13.44
N PRO A 125 4.62 -0.37 13.05
CA PRO A 125 6.04 -0.52 12.76
C PRO A 125 6.86 -0.99 13.96
N ALA A 126 6.44 -0.67 15.18
CA ALA A 126 7.18 -1.06 16.37
C ALA A 126 7.10 -2.56 16.59
N GLU A 127 5.89 -3.14 16.56
CA GLU A 127 5.67 -4.57 16.74
C GLU A 127 6.21 -5.38 15.56
N GLU A 128 5.92 -4.95 14.34
CA GLU A 128 6.19 -5.74 13.15
C GLU A 128 7.64 -5.65 12.66
N ILE A 129 8.31 -4.55 12.96
CA ILE A 129 9.67 -4.29 12.46
C ILE A 129 10.69 -4.20 13.59
N TYR A 130 10.47 -3.41 14.64
CA TYR A 130 11.47 -3.14 15.67
C TYR A 130 11.87 -4.38 16.49
N GLU A 131 10.94 -5.30 16.75
CA GLU A 131 11.22 -6.51 17.49
C GLU A 131 11.97 -7.58 16.65
N LYS A 132 11.86 -7.50 15.31
CA LYS A 132 12.37 -8.53 14.39
C LYS A 132 13.73 -8.22 13.78
N ILE A 133 14.20 -6.95 13.84
CA ILE A 133 15.44 -6.53 13.17
C ILE A 133 16.38 -5.73 14.09
N PRO A 134 17.51 -6.33 14.54
CA PRO A 134 18.49 -5.67 15.41
C PRO A 134 19.16 -4.42 14.78
N VAL A 135 19.06 -4.19 13.47
CA VAL A 135 19.79 -3.16 12.72
C VAL A 135 18.90 -2.00 12.27
N ILE A 136 17.62 -2.02 12.59
CA ILE A 136 16.62 -1.05 12.08
C ILE A 136 16.76 0.35 12.63
N GLY A 137 17.44 0.57 13.72
CA GLY A 137 17.76 1.92 14.17
C GLY A 137 18.46 2.79 13.10
N LEU A 138 19.18 2.17 12.16
CA LEU A 138 19.81 2.84 11.03
C LEU A 138 18.83 3.15 9.89
N PHE A 139 17.95 2.20 9.56
CA PHE A 139 16.96 2.35 8.50
C PHE A 139 15.90 3.41 8.86
N PHE A 140 15.40 3.40 10.11
CA PHE A 140 14.46 4.42 10.56
C PHE A 140 15.08 5.79 10.77
N ARG A 141 16.35 5.88 11.19
CA ARG A 141 17.07 7.15 11.20
C ARG A 141 17.27 7.71 9.79
N TRP A 142 17.54 6.84 8.82
CA TRP A 142 17.66 7.22 7.41
C TRP A 142 16.31 7.67 6.83
N LEU A 143 15.21 6.93 7.08
CA LEU A 143 13.84 7.30 6.69
C LEU A 143 13.40 8.60 7.35
N LYS A 144 13.60 8.74 8.66
CA LYS A 144 13.26 9.94 9.41
C LYS A 144 14.02 11.17 8.93
N LYS A 145 15.28 11.00 8.53
CA LYS A 145 16.12 12.09 8.00
C LYS A 145 15.69 12.54 6.59
N ARG A 146 15.03 11.68 5.82
CA ARG A 146 14.45 11.99 4.50
C ARG A 146 13.01 12.49 4.53
N SER A 147 12.27 12.17 5.59
CA SER A 147 10.87 12.55 5.77
C SER A 147 10.68 13.83 6.55
N SER A 148 11.74 14.34 7.18
CA SER A 148 11.69 15.64 7.85
C SER A 148 11.90 16.72 6.79
N ALA A 149 10.81 17.35 6.35
CA ALA A 149 10.90 18.63 5.66
C ALA A 149 11.69 19.59 6.54
N PRO A 150 12.67 20.36 6.00
CA PRO A 150 13.33 21.38 6.77
C PRO A 150 12.27 22.35 7.28
N LEU A 151 12.19 22.52 8.59
CA LEU A 151 11.46 23.62 9.18
C LEU A 151 12.29 24.88 8.84
N ASP A 152 11.82 25.61 7.84
CA ASP A 152 12.34 26.96 7.58
C ASP A 152 11.97 27.84 8.79
N HIS A 153 13.00 28.33 9.46
CA HIS A 153 12.92 29.38 10.47
C HIS A 153 13.01 30.75 9.81
#